data_79cc03ae45d993d85a08dafd85e9b87e
#
_entry.id   79cc03ae45d993d85a08dafd85e9b87e
#
_cell.length_a   1.000
_cell.length_b   1.000
_cell.length_c   1.000
_cell.angle_alpha   90.00
_cell.angle_beta   90.00
_cell.angle_gamma   90.00
#
_symmetry.space_group_name_H-M   'P 1'
#
loop_
_entity.id
_entity.type
_entity.pdbx_description
1 polymer ?
#
loop_
_entity_poly.entity_id
_entity_poly.type
_entity_poly.pdbx_seq_one_letter_code
_entity_poly.pdbx_strand_id
1 'polypeptide(L)'
;MTSITFENRPVLVLNRNWSPIGVHALRDAISKLFACYKDGTPKAHVIDVVYPELIEGVDLNPTSFEKYNWSDWSNLRPENEDEIILAGRGRKIRLPKVIALSRYDKMPTHGMNFNRRALYKRDKNRCQYCGCRPGVKNLNLDHVCPKYFGGKTTWENIVLS
;
A
#
# COMPACT_ATOMS: atom_id res chain seq x y z
N MET A 1 -14.86 -9.11 -13.44
CA MET A 1 -15.08 -8.34 -12.19
C MET A 1 -14.75 -9.27 -11.05
N THR A 2 -13.59 -9.11 -10.41
CA THR A 2 -13.22 -9.89 -9.21
C THR A 2 -14.06 -9.37 -8.05
N SER A 3 -14.95 -10.19 -7.53
CA SER A 3 -15.72 -9.88 -6.33
C SER A 3 -14.71 -9.64 -5.20
N ILE A 4 -14.69 -8.42 -4.67
CA ILE A 4 -13.90 -8.10 -3.49
C ILE A 4 -14.57 -8.82 -2.33
N THR A 5 -14.03 -9.98 -1.94
CA THR A 5 -14.44 -10.66 -0.72
C THR A 5 -14.07 -9.77 0.47
N PHE A 6 -14.86 -9.84 1.53
CA PHE A 6 -14.66 -9.06 2.75
C PHE A 6 -13.20 -9.10 3.27
N GLU A 7 -12.56 -10.27 3.19
CA GLU A 7 -11.18 -10.48 3.64
C GLU A 7 -10.12 -9.70 2.85
N ASN A 8 -10.43 -9.33 1.61
CA ASN A 8 -9.51 -8.66 0.68
C ASN A 8 -9.73 -7.13 0.59
N ARG A 9 -10.54 -6.55 1.49
CA ARG A 9 -10.70 -5.09 1.53
C ARG A 9 -9.35 -4.41 1.79
N PRO A 10 -9.03 -3.34 1.05
CA PRO A 10 -7.75 -2.66 1.18
C PRO A 10 -7.70 -1.85 2.48
N VAL A 11 -6.59 -1.97 3.21
CA VAL A 11 -6.25 -1.16 4.39
C VAL A 11 -4.92 -0.48 4.14
N LEU A 12 -4.87 0.83 4.30
CA LEU A 12 -3.64 1.60 4.19
C LEU A 12 -2.74 1.31 5.39
N VAL A 13 -1.48 1.00 5.12
CA VAL A 13 -0.48 0.73 6.17
C VAL A 13 0.55 1.85 6.16
N LEU A 14 0.71 2.48 7.32
CA LEU A 14 1.70 3.52 7.57
C LEU A 14 2.87 2.94 8.38
N ASN A 15 4.05 3.54 8.23
CA ASN A 15 5.16 3.27 9.12
C ASN A 15 5.01 4.03 10.46
N ARG A 16 5.97 3.89 11.37
CA ARG A 16 5.97 4.59 12.66
C ARG A 16 5.91 6.12 12.52
N ASN A 17 6.44 6.66 11.44
CA ASN A 17 6.48 8.10 11.15
C ASN A 17 5.28 8.57 10.30
N TRP A 18 4.23 7.75 10.22
CA TRP A 18 3.01 7.99 9.46
C TRP A 18 3.20 8.12 7.95
N SER A 19 4.33 7.67 7.41
CA SER A 19 4.54 7.59 5.97
C SER A 19 3.89 6.34 5.40
N PRO A 20 3.19 6.43 4.26
CA PRO A 20 2.52 5.27 3.65
C PRO A 20 3.56 4.28 3.13
N ILE A 21 3.41 3.01 3.49
CA ILE A 21 4.30 1.93 3.08
C ILE A 21 3.63 0.93 2.15
N GLY A 22 2.32 0.91 2.10
CA GLY A 22 1.59 0.03 1.21
C GLY A 22 0.12 -0.11 1.57
N VAL A 23 -0.56 -0.91 0.76
CA VAL A 23 -1.95 -1.30 0.99
C VAL A 23 -1.98 -2.81 1.19
N HIS A 24 -2.54 -3.25 2.30
CA HIS A 24 -2.65 -4.66 2.67
C HIS A 24 -4.11 -5.11 2.68
N ALA A 25 -4.34 -6.41 2.54
CA ALA A 25 -5.66 -6.97 2.75
C ALA A 25 -6.09 -6.83 4.23
N LEU A 26 -7.37 -6.65 4.46
CA LEU A 26 -7.93 -6.49 5.80
C LEU A 26 -7.49 -7.60 6.76
N ARG A 27 -7.48 -8.86 6.29
CA ARG A 27 -7.03 -10.01 7.09
C ARG A 27 -5.61 -9.81 7.63
N ASP A 28 -4.70 -9.33 6.78
CA ASP A 28 -3.29 -9.12 7.15
C ASP A 28 -3.13 -7.91 8.09
N ALA A 29 -3.95 -6.87 7.90
CA ALA A 29 -4.00 -5.71 8.77
C ALA A 29 -4.49 -6.08 10.18
N ILE A 30 -5.58 -6.84 10.28
CA ILE A 30 -6.14 -7.34 11.54
C ILE A 30 -5.11 -8.22 12.25
N SER A 31 -4.43 -9.13 11.55
CA SER A 31 -3.39 -9.97 12.15
C SER A 31 -2.26 -9.15 12.79
N LYS A 32 -1.90 -7.99 12.21
CA LYS A 32 -0.92 -7.06 12.79
C LYS A 32 -1.44 -6.32 14.01
N LEU A 33 -2.73 -5.97 14.02
CA LEU A 33 -3.38 -5.30 15.15
C LEU A 33 -3.49 -6.20 16.39
N PHE A 34 -3.72 -7.50 16.19
CA PHE A 34 -3.72 -8.49 17.27
C PHE A 34 -2.34 -8.86 17.78
N ALA A 35 -1.32 -8.73 16.93
CA ALA A 35 0.01 -9.17 17.28
C ALA A 35 0.73 -8.16 18.17
N CYS A 36 1.45 -8.70 19.18
CA CYS A 36 2.33 -7.92 20.03
C CYS A 36 3.80 -8.33 19.85
N TYR A 37 4.69 -7.46 20.21
CA TYR A 37 6.10 -7.77 20.41
C TYR A 37 6.29 -8.54 21.74
N LYS A 38 7.49 -9.09 21.96
CA LYS A 38 7.83 -9.83 23.19
C LYS A 38 7.68 -9.01 24.47
N ASP A 39 7.75 -7.70 24.39
CA ASP A 39 7.58 -6.75 25.50
C ASP A 39 6.13 -6.29 25.72
N GLY A 40 5.17 -6.90 25.00
CA GLY A 40 3.75 -6.55 25.09
C GLY A 40 3.31 -5.35 24.23
N THR A 41 4.23 -4.63 23.57
CA THR A 41 3.87 -3.52 22.69
C THR A 41 3.09 -4.02 21.48
N PRO A 42 1.91 -3.45 21.13
CA PRO A 42 1.17 -3.79 19.91
C PRO A 42 2.02 -3.56 18.66
N LYS A 43 1.96 -4.46 17.67
CA LYS A 43 2.70 -4.29 16.41
C LYS A 43 2.14 -3.20 15.51
N ALA A 44 0.84 -2.93 15.62
CA ALA A 44 0.16 -1.87 14.88
C ALA A 44 -0.96 -1.25 15.70
N HIS A 45 -1.34 -0.04 15.31
CA HIS A 45 -2.48 0.71 15.86
C HIS A 45 -3.39 1.13 14.72
N VAL A 46 -4.68 1.25 14.99
CA VAL A 46 -5.61 1.89 14.06
C VAL A 46 -5.44 3.40 14.16
N ILE A 47 -5.45 4.07 13.01
CA ILE A 47 -5.49 5.53 12.93
C ILE A 47 -6.88 5.90 12.45
N ASP A 48 -7.57 6.69 13.23
CA ASP A 48 -8.88 7.24 12.88
C ASP A 48 -8.81 8.75 12.72
N VAL A 49 -9.73 9.28 11.94
CA VAL A 49 -9.81 10.70 11.64
C VAL A 49 -10.94 11.29 12.46
N VAL A 50 -10.64 12.29 13.26
CA VAL A 50 -11.65 13.03 14.01
C VAL A 50 -12.07 14.25 13.20
N TYR A 51 -13.33 14.28 12.81
CA TYR A 51 -13.92 15.44 12.16
C TYR A 51 -14.54 16.37 13.22
N PRO A 52 -14.53 17.70 13.00
CA PRO A 52 -15.28 18.61 13.86
C PRO A 52 -16.78 18.30 13.76
N GLU A 53 -17.52 18.63 14.80
CA GLU A 53 -18.99 18.58 14.73
C GLU A 53 -19.47 19.39 13.52
N LEU A 54 -20.45 18.83 12.79
CA LEU A 54 -21.01 19.41 11.57
C LEU A 54 -21.64 20.76 11.89
N ILE A 55 -20.93 21.83 11.56
CA ILE A 55 -21.46 23.18 11.51
C ILE A 55 -21.78 23.47 10.04
N GLU A 56 -23.03 23.77 9.71
CA GLU A 56 -23.43 24.11 8.33
C GLU A 56 -22.56 25.24 7.78
N GLY A 57 -21.90 24.98 6.63
CA GLY A 57 -21.06 25.96 5.91
C GLY A 57 -19.57 25.97 6.24
N VAL A 58 -19.06 25.03 7.03
CA VAL A 58 -17.64 24.89 7.32
C VAL A 58 -17.04 23.71 6.53
N ASP A 59 -15.90 23.95 5.87
CA ASP A 59 -15.13 22.87 5.22
C ASP A 59 -14.77 21.79 6.24
N LEU A 60 -15.12 20.53 5.92
CA LEU A 60 -14.84 19.36 6.75
C LEU A 60 -13.35 18.97 6.70
N ASN A 61 -12.48 19.85 7.18
CA ASN A 61 -11.09 19.48 7.39
C ASN A 61 -10.96 18.67 8.69
N PRO A 62 -10.25 17.53 8.69
CA PRO A 62 -10.03 16.75 9.89
C PRO A 62 -9.30 17.60 10.94
N THR A 63 -9.83 17.64 12.16
CA THR A 63 -9.25 18.43 13.26
C THR A 63 -8.09 17.71 13.92
N SER A 64 -8.13 16.38 13.96
CA SER A 64 -7.09 15.57 14.59
C SER A 64 -7.12 14.13 14.10
N PHE A 65 -6.06 13.40 14.43
CA PHE A 65 -5.96 11.96 14.21
C PHE A 65 -5.80 11.27 15.55
N GLU A 66 -6.64 10.29 15.80
CA GLU A 66 -6.56 9.46 17.01
C GLU A 66 -5.96 8.10 16.73
N LYS A 67 -5.24 7.58 17.73
CA LYS A 67 -4.54 6.33 17.66
C LYS A 67 -5.13 5.34 18.65
N TYR A 68 -5.65 4.23 18.12
CA TYR A 68 -6.28 3.19 18.92
C TYR A 68 -5.49 1.90 18.89
N ASN A 69 -5.38 1.24 20.03
CA ASN A 69 -5.01 -0.17 20.06
C ASN A 69 -6.25 -1.03 19.65
N TRP A 70 -6.04 -2.33 19.42
CA TRP A 70 -7.14 -3.19 19.00
C TRP A 70 -8.27 -3.29 20.03
N SER A 71 -7.94 -3.33 21.32
CA SER A 71 -8.94 -3.44 22.39
C SER A 71 -9.88 -2.24 22.39
N ASP A 72 -9.31 -1.03 22.35
CA ASP A 72 -10.09 0.22 22.33
C ASP A 72 -10.90 0.34 21.06
N TRP A 73 -10.26 0.11 19.89
CA TRP A 73 -10.94 0.13 18.59
C TRP A 73 -12.14 -0.81 18.53
N SER A 74 -11.97 -2.04 18.99
CA SER A 74 -13.03 -3.04 18.94
C SER A 74 -14.22 -2.73 19.85
N ASN A 75 -14.10 -1.81 20.80
CA ASN A 75 -15.16 -1.36 21.72
C ASN A 75 -15.87 -0.11 21.21
N LEU A 76 -15.35 0.57 20.18
CA LEU A 76 -16.04 1.70 19.56
C LEU A 76 -17.34 1.24 18.90
N ARG A 77 -18.40 2.05 19.04
CA ARG A 77 -19.66 1.81 18.34
C ARG A 77 -19.49 2.16 16.86
N PRO A 78 -19.90 1.29 15.94
CA PRO A 78 -19.95 1.64 14.52
C PRO A 78 -20.95 2.77 14.28
N GLU A 79 -20.54 3.77 13.51
CA GLU A 79 -21.40 4.88 13.10
C GLU A 79 -22.15 4.57 11.81
N ASN A 80 -21.56 3.75 10.94
CA ASN A 80 -22.09 3.39 9.64
C ASN A 80 -22.10 1.87 9.46
N GLU A 81 -23.27 1.29 9.06
CA GLU A 81 -23.42 -0.15 8.88
C GLU A 81 -22.58 -0.72 7.72
N ASP A 82 -22.30 0.08 6.69
CA ASP A 82 -21.51 -0.36 5.51
C ASP A 82 -20.04 -0.59 5.82
N GLU A 83 -19.56 -0.15 6.98
CA GLU A 83 -18.18 -0.19 7.40
C GLU A 83 -17.90 -1.12 8.59
N ILE A 84 -18.73 -2.15 8.78
CA ILE A 84 -18.60 -3.05 9.92
C ILE A 84 -18.09 -4.43 9.55
N ILE A 85 -17.43 -5.04 10.53
CA ILE A 85 -17.05 -6.44 10.56
C ILE A 85 -17.96 -7.14 11.57
N LEU A 86 -18.56 -8.24 11.16
CA LEU A 86 -19.26 -9.13 12.08
C LEU A 86 -18.26 -10.09 12.72
N ALA A 87 -17.98 -9.89 13.97
CA ALA A 87 -17.18 -10.81 14.79
C ALA A 87 -18.07 -11.86 15.46
N GLY A 88 -17.47 -12.88 16.06
CA GLY A 88 -18.18 -13.94 16.76
C GLY A 88 -19.21 -13.40 17.76
N ARG A 89 -20.31 -14.11 17.94
CA ARG A 89 -21.48 -13.72 18.79
C ARG A 89 -22.20 -12.45 18.32
N GLY A 90 -22.13 -12.11 17.02
CA GLY A 90 -22.86 -10.96 16.46
C GLY A 90 -22.27 -9.59 16.80
N ARG A 91 -21.05 -9.53 17.34
CA ARG A 91 -20.37 -8.26 17.66
C ARG A 91 -20.03 -7.52 16.38
N LYS A 92 -20.47 -6.28 16.28
CA LYS A 92 -20.17 -5.36 15.18
C LYS A 92 -18.90 -4.56 15.52
N ILE A 93 -17.90 -4.58 14.65
CA ILE A 93 -16.63 -3.85 14.82
C ILE A 93 -16.45 -2.95 13.60
N ARG A 94 -16.05 -1.70 13.79
CA ARG A 94 -15.71 -0.78 12.69
C ARG A 94 -14.53 -1.35 11.88
N LEU A 95 -14.62 -1.20 10.56
CA LEU A 95 -13.54 -1.59 9.65
C LEU A 95 -12.37 -0.61 9.79
N PRO A 96 -11.15 -1.05 10.15
CA PRO A 96 -9.99 -0.17 10.15
C PRO A 96 -9.61 0.15 8.69
N LYS A 97 -9.59 1.43 8.31
CA LYS A 97 -9.18 1.91 6.98
C LYS A 97 -7.68 2.18 6.91
N VAL A 98 -7.10 2.61 8.03
CA VAL A 98 -5.69 2.98 8.14
C VAL A 98 -5.09 2.36 9.40
N ILE A 99 -3.92 1.75 9.28
CA ILE A 99 -3.15 1.28 10.42
C ILE A 99 -1.72 1.84 10.37
N ALA A 100 -1.13 2.12 11.53
CA ALA A 100 0.27 2.51 11.64
C ALA A 100 1.05 1.44 12.39
N LEU A 101 2.21 1.05 11.87
CA LEU A 101 3.12 0.11 12.51
C LEU A 101 3.87 0.79 13.64
N SER A 102 4.03 0.09 14.79
CA SER A 102 4.61 0.68 16.00
C SER A 102 6.12 0.92 15.92
N ARG A 103 6.86 0.03 15.24
CA ARG A 103 8.33 0.05 15.23
C ARG A 103 8.97 0.15 13.85
N TYR A 104 8.21 -0.09 12.79
CA TYR A 104 8.73 -0.04 11.43
C TYR A 104 8.85 1.42 10.98
N ASP A 105 10.07 1.90 10.78
CA ASP A 105 10.40 3.27 10.40
C ASP A 105 10.93 3.41 8.96
N LYS A 106 11.21 2.27 8.29
CA LYS A 106 11.74 2.30 6.93
C LYS A 106 10.71 2.79 5.93
N MET A 107 11.14 3.65 5.02
CA MET A 107 10.38 3.92 3.80
C MET A 107 10.60 2.76 2.83
N PRO A 108 9.54 2.20 2.23
CA PRO A 108 9.74 1.31 1.10
C PRO A 108 10.52 2.09 0.04
N THR A 109 11.71 1.63 -0.26
CA THR A 109 12.41 2.11 -1.45
C THR A 109 11.61 1.58 -2.63
N HIS A 110 10.72 2.41 -3.17
CA HIS A 110 10.09 2.15 -4.47
C HIS A 110 11.12 2.34 -5.58
N GLY A 111 12.26 1.65 -5.46
CA GLY A 111 13.11 1.42 -6.60
C GLY A 111 12.26 0.68 -7.63
N MET A 112 12.13 1.24 -8.82
CA MET A 112 11.45 0.54 -9.91
C MET A 112 12.14 -0.82 -10.07
N ASN A 113 11.41 -1.89 -9.77
CA ASN A 113 11.94 -3.25 -9.92
C ASN A 113 12.43 -3.41 -11.36
N PHE A 114 13.75 -3.65 -11.50
CA PHE A 114 14.36 -3.94 -12.79
C PHE A 114 13.77 -5.26 -13.31
N ASN A 115 12.79 -5.17 -14.19
CA ASN A 115 12.19 -6.31 -14.85
C ASN A 115 11.78 -5.94 -16.28
N ARG A 116 11.58 -6.95 -17.12
CA ARG A 116 11.21 -6.78 -18.52
C ARG A 116 9.97 -5.88 -18.70
N ARG A 117 8.91 -6.09 -17.90
CA ARG A 117 7.68 -5.31 -18.00
C ARG A 117 7.89 -3.82 -17.70
N ALA A 118 8.74 -3.50 -16.71
CA ALA A 118 9.06 -2.12 -16.36
C ALA A 118 9.85 -1.43 -17.47
N LEU A 119 10.78 -2.14 -18.14
CA LEU A 119 11.53 -1.62 -19.28
C LEU A 119 10.60 -1.33 -20.49
N TYR A 120 9.69 -2.24 -20.81
CA TYR A 120 8.68 -2.02 -21.84
C TYR A 120 7.81 -0.79 -21.56
N LYS A 121 7.41 -0.60 -20.31
CA LYS A 121 6.64 0.58 -19.88
C LYS A 121 7.46 1.87 -19.97
N ARG A 122 8.74 1.86 -19.54
CA ARG A 122 9.65 3.02 -19.63
C ARG A 122 9.82 3.47 -21.07
N ASP A 123 10.10 2.53 -21.97
CA ASP A 123 10.41 2.79 -23.38
C ASP A 123 9.14 2.90 -24.24
N LYS A 124 7.94 2.86 -23.62
CA LYS A 124 6.63 3.01 -24.27
C LYS A 124 6.43 2.04 -25.46
N ASN A 125 6.94 0.80 -25.34
CA ASN A 125 6.92 -0.21 -26.42
C ASN A 125 7.52 0.31 -27.74
N ARG A 126 8.61 1.08 -27.68
CA ARG A 126 9.29 1.67 -28.83
C ARG A 126 10.75 1.27 -28.84
N CYS A 127 11.29 0.91 -30.00
CA CYS A 127 12.71 0.75 -30.18
C CYS A 127 13.46 2.06 -29.89
N GLN A 128 14.45 2.03 -29.00
CA GLN A 128 15.17 3.23 -28.59
C GLN A 128 16.23 3.67 -29.61
N TYR A 129 16.57 2.81 -30.57
CA TYR A 129 17.50 3.14 -31.65
C TYR A 129 16.81 3.83 -32.85
N CYS A 130 15.72 3.25 -33.36
CA CYS A 130 15.06 3.79 -34.57
C CYS A 130 13.73 4.48 -34.28
N GLY A 131 13.21 4.40 -33.07
CA GLY A 131 11.95 5.02 -32.68
C GLY A 131 10.68 4.31 -33.20
N CYS A 132 10.81 3.20 -33.93
CA CYS A 132 9.68 2.44 -34.43
C CYS A 132 8.92 1.69 -33.33
N ARG A 133 7.65 1.34 -33.62
CA ARG A 133 6.80 0.51 -32.75
C ARG A 133 6.39 -0.78 -33.50
N PRO A 134 7.29 -1.77 -33.61
CA PRO A 134 7.01 -2.99 -34.39
C PRO A 134 6.06 -3.97 -33.71
N GLY A 135 5.54 -3.61 -32.52
CA GLY A 135 4.76 -4.50 -31.66
C GLY A 135 5.64 -5.21 -30.61
N VAL A 136 5.04 -5.50 -29.46
CA VAL A 136 5.74 -6.04 -28.28
C VAL A 136 6.50 -7.36 -28.58
N LYS A 137 5.97 -8.17 -29.49
CA LYS A 137 6.57 -9.47 -29.87
C LYS A 137 7.87 -9.33 -30.66
N ASN A 138 8.05 -8.19 -31.32
CA ASN A 138 9.18 -7.91 -32.21
C ASN A 138 10.25 -7.00 -31.55
N LEU A 139 10.06 -6.68 -30.26
CA LEU A 139 11.00 -5.90 -29.47
C LEU A 139 11.84 -6.80 -28.57
N ASN A 140 13.14 -6.58 -28.59
CA ASN A 140 14.10 -7.24 -27.74
C ASN A 140 14.67 -6.28 -26.68
N LEU A 141 15.35 -6.85 -25.68
CA LEU A 141 16.13 -6.10 -24.70
C LEU A 141 17.61 -6.15 -25.11
N ASP A 142 18.21 -5.00 -25.27
CA ASP A 142 19.60 -4.88 -25.72
C ASP A 142 20.44 -4.08 -24.72
N HIS A 143 21.73 -4.42 -24.61
CA HIS A 143 22.69 -3.69 -23.81
C HIS A 143 23.33 -2.59 -24.64
N VAL A 144 23.13 -1.33 -24.27
CA VAL A 144 23.77 -0.17 -24.93
C VAL A 144 25.29 -0.31 -24.89
N CYS A 145 25.87 -0.60 -23.73
CA CYS A 145 27.24 -1.06 -23.59
C CYS A 145 27.21 -2.59 -23.52
N PRO A 146 27.74 -3.31 -24.51
CA PRO A 146 27.74 -4.78 -24.53
C PRO A 146 28.40 -5.39 -23.30
N LYS A 147 27.92 -6.55 -22.87
CA LYS A 147 28.53 -7.29 -21.76
C LYS A 147 30.03 -7.58 -21.97
N TYR A 148 30.41 -7.85 -23.22
CA TYR A 148 31.79 -8.08 -23.58
C TYR A 148 32.73 -6.90 -23.23
N PHE A 149 32.19 -5.67 -23.29
CA PHE A 149 32.92 -4.45 -22.90
C PHE A 149 32.66 -4.03 -21.44
N GLY A 150 32.18 -4.95 -20.62
CA GLY A 150 31.93 -4.70 -19.19
C GLY A 150 30.55 -4.08 -18.89
N GLY A 151 29.63 -4.01 -19.85
CA GLY A 151 28.28 -3.50 -19.68
C GLY A 151 27.50 -4.35 -18.67
N LYS A 152 26.93 -3.69 -17.66
CA LYS A 152 26.10 -4.31 -16.63
C LYS A 152 24.62 -4.32 -17.02
N THR A 153 23.89 -5.30 -16.54
CA THR A 153 22.43 -5.35 -16.70
C THR A 153 21.78 -4.42 -15.66
N THR A 154 21.70 -3.12 -16.02
CA THR A 154 21.16 -2.06 -15.18
C THR A 154 20.05 -1.31 -15.91
N TRP A 155 19.29 -0.50 -15.18
CA TRP A 155 18.20 0.31 -15.72
C TRP A 155 18.67 1.27 -16.82
N GLU A 156 19.87 1.79 -16.72
CA GLU A 156 20.46 2.75 -17.66
C GLU A 156 21.06 2.08 -18.89
N ASN A 157 21.50 0.82 -18.76
CA ASN A 157 22.23 0.12 -19.82
C ASN A 157 21.40 -0.85 -20.64
N ILE A 158 20.11 -1.06 -20.29
CA ILE A 158 19.19 -1.90 -21.06
C ILE A 158 18.13 -1.03 -21.72
N VAL A 159 17.95 -1.24 -23.03
CA VAL A 159 16.92 -0.55 -23.83
C VAL A 159 16.13 -1.54 -24.68
N LEU A 160 14.93 -1.12 -25.13
CA LEU A 160 14.20 -1.85 -26.15
C LEU A 160 14.80 -1.57 -27.54
N SER A 161 15.03 -2.63 -28.28
CA SER A 161 15.54 -2.62 -29.66
C SER A 161 14.63 -3.36 -30.61
#